data_33427cf48a3caa23ca89dcf7f973e571
#
_entry.id   33427cf48a3caa23ca89dcf7f973e571
#
_cell.length_a   1.000
_cell.length_b   1.000
_cell.length_c   1.000
_cell.angle_alpha   90.00
_cell.angle_beta   90.00
_cell.angle_gamma   90.00
#
_symmetry.space_group_name_H-M   'P 1'
#
loop_
_entity.id
_entity.type
_entity.pdbx_description
1 polymer ?
#
loop_
_entity_poly.entity_id
_entity_poly.type
_entity_poly.pdbx_seq_one_letter_code
_entity_poly.pdbx_strand_id
1 'polypeptide(L)'
;LVRSRGLGDVYKRQITYHASDFNSDSGQWLRKAKPPRSNIPTSQEAYEEFMEIMSVNKDKKTLLVTLSVEHKSPFIAQQWVEIMINQIDQVMRDQDRQTATKSIEYLNSLAPTVNYEEIKKALSALQQEQMKRLMMVEANDNYIFKVLDSPIVPELKSRPKRSLIVIWGTILGMVLSALGVLVFNFTRKSSNH
;
A
#
# COMPACT_ATOMS: atom_id res chain seq x y z
N LEU A 1 8.53 0.90 4.30
CA LEU A 1 8.66 0.05 5.50
C LEU A 1 7.66 -1.10 5.41
N VAL A 2 8.16 -2.33 5.29
CA VAL A 2 7.33 -3.54 5.20
C VAL A 2 7.07 -4.07 6.59
N ARG A 3 5.80 -4.18 7.01
CA ARG A 3 5.41 -4.70 8.32
C ARG A 3 4.63 -6.00 8.19
N SER A 4 5.07 -7.06 8.88
CA SER A 4 4.40 -8.37 8.85
C SER A 4 3.69 -8.72 10.17
N ARG A 5 2.55 -9.42 10.06
CA ARG A 5 1.95 -10.18 11.17
C ARG A 5 2.47 -11.61 11.09
N GLY A 6 3.33 -12.02 12.03
CA GLY A 6 3.92 -13.33 11.95
C GLY A 6 3.14 -14.42 12.66
N LEU A 7 3.13 -15.59 12.06
CA LEU A 7 2.92 -16.90 12.67
C LEU A 7 3.85 -17.90 11.95
N GLY A 8 4.74 -18.57 12.73
CA GLY A 8 5.49 -19.76 12.37
C GLY A 8 6.38 -19.74 11.11
N ASP A 9 7.64 -20.14 11.25
CA ASP A 9 8.67 -20.03 10.20
C ASP A 9 8.46 -20.87 8.93
N VAL A 10 7.62 -21.90 8.97
CA VAL A 10 7.46 -22.87 7.87
C VAL A 10 6.54 -22.36 6.76
N TYR A 11 5.59 -21.48 7.06
CA TYR A 11 4.58 -21.00 6.09
C TYR A 11 4.82 -19.60 5.56
N LYS A 12 5.97 -18.99 5.82
CA LYS A 12 6.26 -17.58 5.50
C LYS A 12 6.28 -17.25 4.01
N ARG A 13 6.46 -18.25 3.14
CA ARG A 13 6.57 -18.07 1.68
C ARG A 13 5.33 -18.47 0.89
N GLN A 14 4.28 -18.99 1.55
CA GLN A 14 3.06 -19.41 0.86
C GLN A 14 1.97 -18.36 0.96
N ILE A 15 1.30 -18.13 -0.16
CA ILE A 15 0.02 -17.39 -0.18
C ILE A 15 -1.02 -18.39 0.34
N THR A 16 -1.51 -18.17 1.56
CA THR A 16 -2.59 -18.98 2.13
C THR A 16 -3.88 -18.18 2.10
N TYR A 17 -4.87 -18.66 1.39
CA TYR A 17 -6.23 -18.16 1.48
C TYR A 17 -6.87 -18.60 2.80
N HIS A 18 -7.86 -17.86 3.27
CA HIS A 18 -8.67 -18.31 4.41
C HIS A 18 -9.32 -19.65 4.07
N ALA A 19 -9.12 -20.66 4.93
CA ALA A 19 -9.67 -22.00 4.73
C ALA A 19 -11.22 -22.01 4.71
N SER A 20 -11.87 -20.99 5.29
CA SER A 20 -13.32 -20.78 5.20
C SER A 20 -13.79 -20.38 3.80
N ASP A 21 -12.92 -19.74 3.01
CA ASP A 21 -13.31 -19.09 1.78
C ASP A 21 -12.78 -19.82 0.54
N PHE A 22 -11.71 -20.57 0.70
CA PHE A 22 -11.04 -21.29 -0.39
C PHE A 22 -10.54 -22.66 0.04
N ASN A 23 -10.86 -23.68 -0.72
CA ASN A 23 -10.32 -25.03 -0.56
C ASN A 23 -9.07 -25.20 -1.43
N SER A 24 -7.91 -25.28 -0.77
CA SER A 24 -6.62 -25.41 -1.47
C SER A 24 -6.47 -26.75 -2.22
N ASP A 25 -7.14 -27.82 -1.76
CA ASP A 25 -7.01 -29.15 -2.35
C ASP A 25 -7.84 -29.28 -3.65
N SER A 26 -9.04 -28.68 -3.67
CA SER A 26 -9.93 -28.71 -4.83
C SER A 26 -9.82 -27.48 -5.74
N GLY A 27 -9.12 -26.43 -5.31
CA GLY A 27 -9.02 -25.16 -6.05
C GLY A 27 -10.34 -24.40 -6.16
N GLN A 28 -11.31 -24.70 -5.29
CA GLN A 28 -12.65 -24.12 -5.35
C GLN A 28 -12.88 -23.09 -4.25
N TRP A 29 -13.61 -22.03 -4.63
CA TRP A 29 -14.08 -21.02 -3.68
C TRP A 29 -15.28 -21.55 -2.90
N LEU A 30 -15.17 -21.60 -1.58
CA LEU A 30 -16.24 -22.03 -0.65
C LEU A 30 -17.10 -20.86 -0.16
N ARG A 31 -16.66 -19.64 -0.43
CA ARG A 31 -17.33 -18.40 -0.01
C ARG A 31 -18.76 -18.35 -0.55
N LYS A 32 -19.74 -18.09 0.34
CA LYS A 32 -21.14 -17.83 -0.01
C LYS A 32 -21.36 -16.33 -0.07
N ALA A 33 -21.19 -15.71 -1.22
CA ALA A 33 -21.47 -14.31 -1.42
C ALA A 33 -22.96 -14.04 -1.64
N LYS A 34 -23.48 -12.94 -1.09
CA LYS A 34 -24.85 -12.48 -1.39
C LYS A 34 -24.83 -11.65 -2.67
N PRO A 35 -25.85 -11.80 -3.55
CA PRO A 35 -25.98 -10.93 -4.72
C PRO A 35 -25.91 -9.44 -4.33
N PRO A 36 -25.23 -8.58 -5.11
CA PRO A 36 -24.67 -8.80 -6.46
C PRO A 36 -23.25 -9.41 -6.49
N ARG A 37 -22.63 -9.74 -5.34
CA ARG A 37 -21.29 -10.33 -5.27
C ARG A 37 -21.27 -11.78 -5.75
N SER A 38 -20.22 -12.19 -6.46
CA SER A 38 -20.01 -13.58 -6.87
C SER A 38 -19.22 -14.37 -5.82
N ASN A 39 -19.27 -15.71 -5.90
CA ASN A 39 -18.45 -16.57 -5.02
C ASN A 39 -16.94 -16.42 -5.30
N ILE A 40 -16.57 -16.05 -6.53
CA ILE A 40 -15.21 -15.73 -6.92
C ILE A 40 -14.99 -14.24 -6.63
N PRO A 41 -13.96 -13.85 -5.86
CA PRO A 41 -13.66 -12.44 -5.60
C PRO A 41 -13.41 -11.68 -6.90
N THR A 42 -13.99 -10.50 -7.03
CA THR A 42 -13.74 -9.60 -8.16
C THR A 42 -12.44 -8.82 -7.94
N SER A 43 -11.89 -8.27 -9.03
CA SER A 43 -10.70 -7.38 -8.94
C SER A 43 -10.97 -6.16 -8.04
N GLN A 44 -12.22 -5.69 -8.00
CA GLN A 44 -12.60 -4.55 -7.15
C GLN A 44 -12.62 -4.92 -5.67
N GLU A 45 -13.13 -6.11 -5.32
CA GLU A 45 -13.05 -6.60 -3.94
C GLU A 45 -11.60 -6.82 -3.50
N ALA A 46 -10.77 -7.37 -4.39
CA ALA A 46 -9.35 -7.53 -4.12
C ALA A 46 -8.64 -6.17 -3.92
N TYR A 47 -9.04 -5.14 -4.67
CA TYR A 47 -8.52 -3.78 -4.51
C TYR A 47 -8.92 -3.18 -3.15
N GLU A 48 -10.20 -3.32 -2.74
CA GLU A 48 -10.68 -2.82 -1.45
C GLU A 48 -9.88 -3.44 -0.30
N GLU A 49 -9.74 -4.77 -0.28
CA GLU A 49 -8.93 -5.50 0.72
C GLU A 49 -7.45 -5.09 0.70
N PHE A 50 -6.90 -4.87 -0.50
CA PHE A 50 -5.51 -4.45 -0.64
C PHE A 50 -5.29 -3.04 -0.07
N MET A 51 -6.24 -2.13 -0.27
CA MET A 51 -6.16 -0.76 0.27
C MET A 51 -6.20 -0.72 1.81
N GLU A 52 -6.82 -1.72 2.47
CA GLU A 52 -6.82 -1.82 3.93
C GLU A 52 -5.45 -2.20 4.51
N ILE A 53 -4.67 -2.99 3.76
CA ILE A 53 -3.33 -3.47 4.17
C ILE A 53 -2.20 -2.59 3.68
N MET A 54 -2.47 -1.69 2.72
CA MET A 54 -1.51 -0.74 2.18
C MET A 54 -1.62 0.60 2.88
N SER A 55 -0.51 1.26 3.12
CA SER A 55 -0.49 2.65 3.58
C SER A 55 0.62 3.45 2.92
N VAL A 56 0.30 4.67 2.54
CA VAL A 56 1.23 5.64 1.98
C VAL A 56 1.27 6.85 2.90
N ASN A 57 2.44 7.19 3.39
CA ASN A 57 2.63 8.35 4.27
C ASN A 57 3.69 9.28 3.69
N LYS A 58 3.37 10.56 3.60
CA LYS A 58 4.32 11.61 3.19
C LYS A 58 4.71 12.44 4.40
N ASP A 59 6.00 12.44 4.73
CA ASP A 59 6.54 13.32 5.74
C ASP A 59 6.61 14.77 5.20
N LYS A 60 5.97 15.70 5.93
CA LYS A 60 5.89 17.11 5.52
C LYS A 60 7.22 17.84 5.65
N LYS A 61 8.14 17.38 6.51
CA LYS A 61 9.43 18.02 6.75
C LYS A 61 10.49 17.55 5.78
N THR A 62 10.58 16.23 5.59
CA THR A 62 11.59 15.61 4.73
C THR A 62 11.13 15.42 3.30
N LEU A 63 9.82 15.57 3.03
CA LEU A 63 9.15 15.28 1.75
C LEU A 63 9.28 13.81 1.31
N LEU A 64 9.76 12.94 2.18
CA LEU A 64 9.88 11.52 1.92
C LEU A 64 8.51 10.85 1.89
N VAL A 65 8.33 9.96 0.94
CA VAL A 65 7.13 9.10 0.83
C VAL A 65 7.49 7.72 1.34
N THR A 66 6.76 7.25 2.34
CA THR A 66 6.89 5.89 2.89
C THR A 66 5.73 5.06 2.41
N LEU A 67 6.02 4.00 1.67
CA LEU A 67 5.06 2.98 1.27
C LEU A 67 5.17 1.79 2.22
N SER A 68 4.05 1.35 2.79
CA SER A 68 4.02 0.21 3.72
C SER A 68 2.90 -0.75 3.35
N VAL A 69 3.18 -2.05 3.42
CA VAL A 69 2.20 -3.12 3.22
C VAL A 69 2.21 -4.04 4.44
N GLU A 70 1.03 -4.32 5.00
CA GLU A 70 0.86 -5.25 6.11
C GLU A 70 0.36 -6.60 5.58
N HIS A 71 1.15 -7.67 5.71
CA HIS A 71 0.77 -9.02 5.33
C HIS A 71 1.19 -10.04 6.37
N LYS A 72 0.53 -11.21 6.42
CA LYS A 72 0.89 -12.32 7.32
C LYS A 72 2.29 -12.86 7.03
N SER A 73 2.65 -12.95 5.75
CA SER A 73 3.98 -13.34 5.30
C SER A 73 4.83 -12.10 5.04
N PRO A 74 5.98 -11.95 5.71
CA PRO A 74 6.88 -10.83 5.49
C PRO A 74 7.51 -10.82 4.09
N PHE A 75 7.73 -11.99 3.51
CA PHE A 75 8.28 -12.14 2.16
C PHE A 75 7.29 -11.64 1.09
N ILE A 76 6.01 -11.97 1.25
CA ILE A 76 4.96 -11.51 0.33
C ILE A 76 4.77 -10.00 0.46
N ALA A 77 4.81 -9.46 1.69
CA ALA A 77 4.72 -8.02 1.90
C ALA A 77 5.86 -7.28 1.20
N GLN A 78 7.11 -7.77 1.31
CA GLN A 78 8.25 -7.23 0.59
C GLN A 78 8.04 -7.29 -0.92
N GLN A 79 7.70 -8.46 -1.45
CA GLN A 79 7.47 -8.66 -2.89
C GLN A 79 6.39 -7.72 -3.44
N TRP A 80 5.32 -7.49 -2.70
CA TRP A 80 4.25 -6.59 -3.14
C TRP A 80 4.71 -5.14 -3.19
N VAL A 81 5.53 -4.69 -2.23
CA VAL A 81 6.11 -3.34 -2.28
C VAL A 81 7.03 -3.19 -3.50
N GLU A 82 7.87 -4.18 -3.79
CA GLU A 82 8.74 -4.18 -4.98
C GLU A 82 7.94 -4.14 -6.28
N ILE A 83 6.91 -4.97 -6.41
CA ILE A 83 6.01 -4.98 -7.57
C ILE A 83 5.34 -3.62 -7.74
N MET A 84 4.84 -3.01 -6.66
CA MET A 84 4.19 -1.71 -6.74
C MET A 84 5.13 -0.60 -7.19
N ILE A 85 6.33 -0.54 -6.61
CA ILE A 85 7.33 0.47 -7.01
C ILE A 85 7.64 0.33 -8.50
N ASN A 86 7.89 -0.90 -8.97
CA ASN A 86 8.21 -1.16 -10.36
C ASN A 86 7.03 -0.83 -11.30
N GLN A 87 5.80 -1.19 -10.92
CA GLN A 87 4.60 -0.90 -11.72
C GLN A 87 4.32 0.60 -11.81
N ILE A 88 4.46 1.34 -10.71
CA ILE A 88 4.26 2.79 -10.71
C ILE A 88 5.33 3.45 -11.58
N ASP A 89 6.61 3.04 -11.46
CA ASP A 89 7.69 3.57 -12.29
C ASP A 89 7.42 3.31 -13.77
N GLN A 90 7.01 2.10 -14.15
CA GLN A 90 6.66 1.76 -15.53
C GLN A 90 5.49 2.58 -16.06
N VAL A 91 4.39 2.67 -15.33
CA VAL A 91 3.21 3.45 -15.76
C VAL A 91 3.54 4.92 -15.95
N MET A 92 4.27 5.51 -15.00
CA MET A 92 4.67 6.92 -15.09
C MET A 92 5.66 7.16 -16.24
N ARG A 93 6.60 6.25 -16.44
CA ARG A 93 7.55 6.27 -17.56
C ARG A 93 6.82 6.23 -18.90
N ASP A 94 5.90 5.31 -19.07
CA ASP A 94 5.12 5.17 -20.31
C ASP A 94 4.23 6.40 -20.55
N GLN A 95 3.62 6.95 -19.51
CA GLN A 95 2.83 8.17 -19.60
C GLN A 95 3.67 9.38 -20.02
N ASP A 96 4.84 9.56 -19.42
CA ASP A 96 5.75 10.65 -19.76
C ASP A 96 6.34 10.49 -21.16
N ARG A 97 6.69 9.26 -21.57
CA ARG A 97 7.11 8.93 -22.95
C ARG A 97 6.03 9.31 -23.95
N GLN A 98 4.80 8.89 -23.73
CA GLN A 98 3.68 9.19 -24.62
C GLN A 98 3.41 10.69 -24.68
N THR A 99 3.47 11.38 -23.55
CA THR A 99 3.25 12.83 -23.49
C THR A 99 4.34 13.58 -24.24
N ALA A 100 5.61 13.24 -24.01
CA ALA A 100 6.73 13.87 -24.69
C ALA A 100 6.70 13.61 -26.21
N THR A 101 6.41 12.37 -26.63
CA THR A 101 6.32 12.01 -28.06
C THR A 101 5.19 12.77 -28.75
N LYS A 102 3.97 12.78 -28.18
CA LYS A 102 2.84 13.55 -28.73
C LYS A 102 3.13 15.05 -28.81
N SER A 103 3.82 15.59 -27.79
CA SER A 103 4.22 16.99 -27.78
C SER A 103 5.22 17.31 -28.90
N ILE A 104 6.21 16.44 -29.12
CA ILE A 104 7.19 16.60 -30.22
C ILE A 104 6.50 16.51 -31.57
N GLU A 105 5.60 15.54 -31.78
CA GLU A 105 4.82 15.40 -33.03
C GLU A 105 3.99 16.66 -33.31
N TYR A 106 3.29 17.17 -32.28
CA TYR A 106 2.50 18.40 -32.41
C TYR A 106 3.38 19.62 -32.74
N LEU A 107 4.48 19.80 -32.04
CA LEU A 107 5.43 20.89 -32.29
C LEU A 107 6.03 20.80 -33.70
N ASN A 108 6.34 19.59 -34.19
CA ASN A 108 6.80 19.36 -35.56
C ASN A 108 5.73 19.72 -36.59
N SER A 109 4.46 19.44 -36.32
CA SER A 109 3.37 19.83 -37.23
C SER A 109 3.13 21.34 -37.30
N LEU A 110 3.42 22.07 -36.21
CA LEU A 110 3.31 23.52 -36.15
C LEU A 110 4.49 24.25 -36.81
N ALA A 111 5.68 23.71 -36.73
CA ALA A 111 6.91 24.38 -37.18
C ALA A 111 6.86 24.93 -38.62
N PRO A 112 6.29 24.19 -39.62
CA PRO A 112 6.19 24.71 -40.98
C PRO A 112 5.12 25.82 -41.17
N THR A 113 4.16 25.96 -40.24
CA THR A 113 3.08 26.92 -40.35
C THR A 113 3.43 28.30 -39.78
N VAL A 114 4.55 28.40 -39.07
CA VAL A 114 4.96 29.61 -38.38
C VAL A 114 6.01 30.34 -39.19
N ASN A 115 5.73 31.61 -39.49
CA ASN A 115 6.60 32.48 -40.31
C ASN A 115 7.48 33.43 -39.48
N TYR A 116 7.19 33.62 -38.20
CA TYR A 116 7.90 34.55 -37.33
C TYR A 116 9.09 33.86 -36.65
N GLU A 117 10.29 34.42 -36.80
CA GLU A 117 11.55 33.84 -36.26
C GLU A 117 11.53 33.70 -34.74
N GLU A 118 10.89 34.64 -34.03
CA GLU A 118 10.80 34.56 -32.55
C GLU A 118 9.98 33.34 -32.10
N ILE A 119 8.87 33.05 -32.82
CA ILE A 119 8.02 31.90 -32.53
C ILE A 119 8.75 30.61 -32.90
N LYS A 120 9.49 30.58 -34.01
CA LYS A 120 10.32 29.41 -34.37
C LYS A 120 11.37 29.07 -33.28
N LYS A 121 12.03 30.11 -32.72
CA LYS A 121 12.96 29.91 -31.60
C LYS A 121 12.26 29.34 -30.37
N ALA A 122 11.07 29.85 -30.02
CA ALA A 122 10.28 29.35 -28.91
C ALA A 122 9.85 27.88 -29.12
N LEU A 123 9.39 27.52 -30.33
CA LEU A 123 9.06 26.13 -30.69
C LEU A 123 10.26 25.22 -30.57
N SER A 124 11.42 25.65 -31.08
CA SER A 124 12.67 24.86 -30.98
C SER A 124 13.09 24.66 -29.54
N ALA A 125 12.94 25.65 -28.66
CA ALA A 125 13.24 25.51 -27.24
C ALA A 125 12.27 24.51 -26.56
N LEU A 126 10.98 24.55 -26.87
CA LEU A 126 10.00 23.58 -26.39
C LEU A 126 10.30 22.15 -26.88
N GLN A 127 10.69 22.02 -28.16
CA GLN A 127 11.12 20.72 -28.69
C GLN A 127 12.33 20.17 -27.96
N GLN A 128 13.34 20.99 -27.70
CA GLN A 128 14.52 20.59 -26.93
C GLN A 128 14.15 20.13 -25.52
N GLU A 129 13.22 20.82 -24.86
CA GLU A 129 12.74 20.46 -23.52
C GLU A 129 12.04 19.08 -23.54
N GLN A 130 11.14 18.85 -24.50
CA GLN A 130 10.45 17.55 -24.63
C GLN A 130 11.44 16.44 -25.01
N MET A 131 12.41 16.71 -25.88
CA MET A 131 13.44 15.74 -26.23
C MET A 131 14.32 15.40 -25.04
N LYS A 132 14.72 16.39 -24.22
CA LYS A 132 15.44 16.16 -22.97
C LYS A 132 14.62 15.31 -22.00
N ARG A 133 13.31 15.56 -21.89
CA ARG A 133 12.40 14.75 -21.06
C ARG A 133 12.37 13.30 -21.53
N LEU A 134 12.21 13.10 -22.84
CA LEU A 134 12.24 11.76 -23.44
C LEU A 134 13.56 11.03 -23.17
N MET A 135 14.68 11.71 -23.34
CA MET A 135 16.00 11.14 -23.01
C MET A 135 16.11 10.73 -21.54
N MET A 136 15.59 11.54 -20.62
CA MET A 136 15.60 11.21 -19.18
C MET A 136 14.74 9.99 -18.87
N VAL A 137 13.59 9.82 -19.55
CA VAL A 137 12.72 8.66 -19.43
C VAL A 137 13.42 7.39 -19.90
N GLU A 138 14.18 7.46 -21.03
CA GLU A 138 14.85 6.30 -21.61
C GLU A 138 16.18 5.95 -20.91
N ALA A 139 16.89 6.95 -20.37
CA ALA A 139 18.24 6.76 -19.82
C ALA A 139 18.26 6.31 -18.35
N ASN A 140 17.15 6.43 -17.61
CA ASN A 140 17.12 6.12 -16.18
C ASN A 140 16.27 4.88 -15.91
N ASP A 141 16.88 3.86 -15.31
CA ASP A 141 16.17 2.64 -14.87
C ASP A 141 15.17 2.92 -13.75
N ASN A 142 15.47 3.85 -12.85
CA ASN A 142 14.59 4.34 -11.78
C ASN A 142 14.20 5.79 -12.08
N TYR A 143 13.20 5.98 -12.93
CA TYR A 143 12.87 7.30 -13.47
C TYR A 143 12.18 8.21 -12.46
N ILE A 144 11.20 7.70 -11.71
CA ILE A 144 10.37 8.49 -10.80
C ILE A 144 10.88 8.45 -9.37
N PHE A 145 11.29 7.26 -8.90
CA PHE A 145 11.62 7.07 -7.50
C PHE A 145 13.10 6.80 -7.30
N LYS A 146 13.73 7.64 -6.47
CA LYS A 146 14.99 7.26 -5.86
C LYS A 146 14.68 6.49 -4.58
N VAL A 147 14.77 5.17 -4.64
CA VAL A 147 14.60 4.31 -3.47
C VAL A 147 15.74 4.58 -2.50
N LEU A 148 15.42 5.19 -1.35
CA LEU A 148 16.39 5.49 -0.30
C LEU A 148 16.59 4.30 0.63
N ASP A 149 15.50 3.56 0.90
CA ASP A 149 15.50 2.39 1.75
C ASP A 149 14.76 1.27 1.02
N SER A 150 15.51 0.23 0.65
CA SER A 150 14.96 -0.90 -0.07
C SER A 150 14.00 -1.70 0.81
N PRO A 151 12.94 -2.30 0.23
CA PRO A 151 12.04 -3.15 0.99
C PRO A 151 12.81 -4.33 1.60
N ILE A 152 12.79 -4.43 2.92
CA ILE A 152 13.43 -5.51 3.66
C ILE A 152 12.39 -6.40 4.34
N VAL A 153 12.73 -7.67 4.52
CA VAL A 153 11.91 -8.59 5.30
C VAL A 153 12.01 -8.19 6.77
N PRO A 154 10.91 -7.77 7.42
CA PRO A 154 10.96 -7.35 8.82
C PRO A 154 11.18 -8.55 9.74
N GLU A 155 12.15 -8.44 10.65
CA GLU A 155 12.44 -9.45 11.68
C GLU A 155 11.41 -9.41 12.82
N LEU A 156 10.85 -8.24 13.09
CA LEU A 156 9.94 -8.02 14.22
C LEU A 156 8.49 -7.82 13.77
N LYS A 157 7.56 -8.38 14.57
CA LYS A 157 6.12 -8.21 14.36
C LYS A 157 5.68 -6.78 14.62
N SER A 158 4.86 -6.21 13.72
CA SER A 158 4.28 -4.88 13.91
C SER A 158 3.02 -4.89 14.80
N ARG A 159 2.22 -5.96 14.77
CA ARG A 159 0.96 -6.10 15.55
C ARG A 159 0.76 -7.54 16.04
N PRO A 160 -0.01 -7.76 17.13
CA PRO A 160 -0.53 -6.76 18.06
C PRO A 160 0.55 -6.25 19.04
N LYS A 161 0.42 -5.01 19.51
CA LYS A 161 1.28 -4.47 20.57
C LYS A 161 0.89 -5.12 21.91
N ARG A 162 1.61 -6.19 22.30
CA ARG A 162 1.30 -6.98 23.50
C ARG A 162 1.26 -6.14 24.78
N SER A 163 2.11 -5.11 24.88
CA SER A 163 2.11 -4.18 26.01
C SER A 163 0.78 -3.44 26.18
N LEU A 164 0.15 -3.02 25.08
CA LEU A 164 -1.16 -2.36 25.15
C LEU A 164 -2.27 -3.31 25.63
N ILE A 165 -2.24 -4.57 25.24
CA ILE A 165 -3.22 -5.59 25.68
C ILE A 165 -3.09 -5.78 27.18
N VAL A 166 -1.87 -5.87 27.71
CA VAL A 166 -1.62 -6.02 29.15
C VAL A 166 -2.10 -4.80 29.92
N ILE A 167 -1.78 -3.58 29.43
CA ILE A 167 -2.21 -2.33 30.08
C ILE A 167 -3.73 -2.25 30.15
N TRP A 168 -4.44 -2.48 29.04
CA TRP A 168 -5.89 -2.46 29.02
C TRP A 168 -6.50 -3.56 29.87
N GLY A 169 -5.91 -4.77 29.87
CA GLY A 169 -6.36 -5.87 30.70
C GLY A 169 -6.22 -5.57 32.20
N THR A 170 -5.12 -4.97 32.64
CA THR A 170 -4.91 -4.59 34.04
C THR A 170 -5.86 -3.48 34.48
N ILE A 171 -6.08 -2.44 33.67
CA ILE A 171 -7.04 -1.36 33.97
C ILE A 171 -8.46 -1.95 34.10
N LEU A 172 -8.89 -2.77 33.14
CA LEU A 172 -10.21 -3.40 33.17
C LEU A 172 -10.37 -4.30 34.40
N GLY A 173 -9.36 -5.11 34.72
CA GLY A 173 -9.36 -5.96 35.93
C GLY A 173 -9.48 -5.15 37.22
N MET A 174 -8.78 -4.03 37.31
CA MET A 174 -8.85 -3.13 38.49
C MET A 174 -10.24 -2.52 38.65
N VAL A 175 -10.86 -2.04 37.55
CA VAL A 175 -12.21 -1.48 37.57
C VAL A 175 -13.24 -2.54 37.99
N LEU A 176 -13.15 -3.75 37.41
CA LEU A 176 -14.05 -4.86 37.77
C LEU A 176 -13.91 -5.29 39.22
N SER A 177 -12.69 -5.35 39.75
CA SER A 177 -12.45 -5.68 41.16
C SER A 177 -13.02 -4.64 42.12
N ALA A 178 -12.85 -3.34 41.81
CA ALA A 178 -13.42 -2.26 42.60
C ALA A 178 -14.97 -2.30 42.63
N LEU A 179 -15.59 -2.54 41.47
CA LEU A 179 -17.02 -2.73 41.33
C LEU A 179 -17.53 -3.95 42.15
N GLY A 180 -16.80 -5.06 42.08
CA GLY A 180 -17.09 -6.29 42.82
C GLY A 180 -17.06 -6.04 44.33
N VAL A 181 -16.08 -5.32 44.85
CA VAL A 181 -15.98 -4.96 46.26
C VAL A 181 -17.15 -4.04 46.66
N LEU A 182 -17.51 -3.06 45.83
CA LEU A 182 -18.67 -2.17 46.11
C LEU A 182 -19.99 -2.94 46.19
N VAL A 183 -20.26 -3.81 45.21
CA VAL A 183 -21.45 -4.63 45.17
C VAL A 183 -21.50 -5.57 46.39
N PHE A 184 -20.39 -6.23 46.70
CA PHE A 184 -20.32 -7.10 47.87
C PHE A 184 -20.58 -6.36 49.19
N ASN A 185 -20.01 -5.18 49.35
CA ASN A 185 -20.22 -4.37 50.54
C ASN A 185 -21.66 -3.86 50.65
N PHE A 186 -22.29 -3.53 49.51
CA PHE A 186 -23.69 -3.07 49.48
C PHE A 186 -24.67 -4.19 49.82
N THR A 187 -24.46 -5.39 49.28
CA THR A 187 -25.29 -6.57 49.56
C THR A 187 -25.16 -7.00 51.03
N ARG A 188 -23.95 -6.98 51.58
CA ARG A 188 -23.71 -7.31 52.99
C ARG A 188 -24.38 -6.31 53.96
N LYS A 189 -24.41 -5.03 53.61
CA LYS A 189 -25.05 -4.01 54.42
C LYS A 189 -26.58 -4.12 54.38
N SER A 190 -27.15 -4.59 53.27
CA SER A 190 -28.63 -4.83 53.13
C SER A 190 -29.13 -6.07 53.88
N SER A 191 -28.23 -7.06 54.20
CA SER A 191 -28.58 -8.29 54.91
C SER A 191 -28.53 -8.13 56.45
N ASN A 192 -28.07 -6.98 56.97
CA ASN A 192 -27.97 -6.71 58.40
C ASN A 192 -29.04 -5.74 58.93
N HIS A 193 -30.09 -5.49 58.14
CA HIS A 193 -31.32 -4.82 58.51
C HIS A 193 -32.47 -5.79 58.29
#